data_5a6420a9703fe30fea82c692a6e130ba
#
_entry.id   5a6420a9703fe30fea82c692a6e130ba
#
_cell.length_a   1.000
_cell.length_b   1.000
_cell.length_c   1.000
_cell.angle_alpha   90.00
_cell.angle_beta   90.00
_cell.angle_gamma   90.00
#
_symmetry.space_group_name_H-M   'P 1'
#
loop_
_entity.id
_entity.type
_entity.pdbx_description
1 polymer ?
#
loop_
_entity_poly.entity_id
_entity_poly.type
_entity_poly.pdbx_seq_one_letter_code
_entity_poly.pdbx_strand_id
1 'polypeptide(L)'
;MKHFLIPFLFISTAVFAQNTTNKVERYKINPAINDEFKKPLLGKVKTMHTAHYFIEYNKYDTIKKELFDNNYTYGFDKEGKEILFIKYDMHGNIRSKYERRYNEKDSLTYLRKFIWGENFGTYIEENSYFYNPLGLLQELKGYSLKESDPLFIYRELYRYNDKHQLLESHYYSNDTLIETVIRSYNDRGKLIKELDYLKGKLDSEYKLEYDERGNLIKKDYYFTQFSISQKSITKYQYDDQNRLILATENIDGDENILIKNIYKDNLPIEIYEKNRSGDEIHIFYHYKENQLIEEEKYTRFFNGHYYSTTKEKIQYDEKCRIKKFYDYEEEKIVRAYTYYYADKDRIIKTEL
;
A
#
# COMPACT_ATOMS: atom_id res chain seq x y z
N MET A 1 2.07 6.34 -23.12
CA MET A 1 1.57 7.06 -21.93
C MET A 1 2.33 6.53 -20.72
N LYS A 2 3.21 7.34 -20.16
CA LYS A 2 3.99 6.97 -18.96
C LYS A 2 3.10 7.22 -17.75
N HIS A 3 2.78 6.16 -17.02
CA HIS A 3 2.10 6.29 -15.75
C HIS A 3 3.04 6.95 -14.74
N PHE A 4 2.69 8.15 -14.29
CA PHE A 4 3.29 8.74 -13.10
C PHE A 4 2.74 8.00 -11.88
N LEU A 5 3.51 7.04 -11.38
CA LEU A 5 3.39 6.58 -10.01
C LEU A 5 3.97 7.70 -9.15
N ILE A 6 3.13 8.34 -8.35
CA ILE A 6 3.59 9.22 -7.26
C ILE A 6 4.26 8.30 -6.23
N PRO A 7 5.57 8.38 -6.03
CA PRO A 7 6.18 7.58 -4.97
C PRO A 7 5.77 8.20 -3.63
N PHE A 8 5.16 7.39 -2.78
CA PHE A 8 5.12 7.69 -1.35
C PHE A 8 6.56 7.83 -0.87
N LEU A 9 6.94 9.05 -0.54
CA LEU A 9 8.28 9.36 -0.07
C LEU A 9 8.40 8.86 1.37
N PHE A 10 8.88 7.63 1.54
CA PHE A 10 9.48 7.22 2.79
C PHE A 10 10.76 8.04 2.96
N ILE A 11 10.86 8.81 4.02
CA ILE A 11 12.09 9.51 4.42
C ILE A 11 13.21 8.47 4.50
N SER A 12 14.08 8.48 3.50
CA SER A 12 15.20 7.55 3.44
C SER A 12 16.28 8.00 4.42
N THR A 13 16.34 7.35 5.55
CA THR A 13 17.55 7.32 6.36
C THR A 13 18.65 6.58 5.60
N ALA A 14 19.89 7.01 5.80
CA ALA A 14 21.06 6.52 5.06
C ALA A 14 21.12 4.99 4.96
N VAL A 15 21.16 4.48 3.74
CA VAL A 15 21.32 3.07 3.42
C VAL A 15 22.81 2.77 3.34
N PHE A 16 23.34 1.97 4.26
CA PHE A 16 24.69 1.41 4.18
C PHE A 16 24.63 0.02 3.59
N ALA A 17 25.05 -0.13 2.33
CA ALA A 17 25.34 -1.44 1.77
C ALA A 17 26.74 -1.86 2.22
N GLN A 18 26.85 -2.80 3.15
CA GLN A 18 28.11 -3.42 3.50
C GLN A 18 28.24 -4.79 2.85
N ASN A 19 29.33 -4.98 2.10
CA ASN A 19 29.84 -6.31 1.78
C ASN A 19 30.49 -6.86 3.06
N THR A 20 29.76 -7.59 3.85
CA THR A 20 30.30 -8.25 5.05
C THR A 20 30.17 -9.74 4.95
N THR A 21 31.27 -10.37 4.56
CA THR A 21 31.70 -11.63 5.15
C THR A 21 32.23 -11.27 6.54
N ASN A 22 31.41 -11.27 7.56
CA ASN A 22 31.70 -11.50 8.98
C ASN A 22 30.86 -10.65 9.95
N LYS A 23 30.25 -11.38 10.90
CA LYS A 23 29.77 -10.95 12.22
C LYS A 23 28.51 -10.09 12.29
N VAL A 24 27.36 -10.78 12.16
CA VAL A 24 26.14 -10.38 12.86
C VAL A 24 26.17 -11.02 14.26
N GLU A 25 26.98 -10.47 15.16
CA GLU A 25 27.13 -10.99 16.54
C GLU A 25 26.51 -10.07 17.61
N ARG A 26 25.54 -9.21 17.31
CA ARG A 26 25.03 -8.25 18.31
C ARG A 26 23.54 -8.30 18.62
N TYR A 27 22.78 -9.21 18.03
CA TYR A 27 21.37 -9.34 18.38
C TYR A 27 21.14 -10.69 19.03
N LYS A 28 20.98 -10.73 20.36
CA LYS A 28 20.51 -11.93 21.06
C LYS A 28 19.08 -12.18 20.64
N ILE A 29 18.88 -13.10 19.71
CA ILE A 29 17.55 -13.62 19.38
C ILE A 29 17.02 -14.33 20.63
N ASN A 30 15.80 -14.01 21.06
CA ASN A 30 15.15 -14.67 22.18
C ASN A 30 15.14 -16.20 21.94
N PRO A 31 15.72 -17.02 22.84
CA PRO A 31 15.83 -18.46 22.66
C PRO A 31 14.50 -19.20 22.46
N ALA A 32 13.40 -18.66 22.92
CA ALA A 32 12.07 -19.28 22.82
C ALA A 32 11.50 -19.30 21.38
N ILE A 33 12.08 -18.53 20.45
CA ILE A 33 11.62 -18.42 19.04
C ILE A 33 12.48 -19.29 18.10
N ASN A 34 13.29 -20.18 18.63
CA ASN A 34 14.54 -20.66 18.03
C ASN A 34 14.42 -21.64 16.86
N ASP A 35 13.41 -22.49 16.77
CA ASP A 35 13.49 -23.62 15.81
C ASP A 35 12.94 -23.29 14.42
N GLU A 36 11.98 -22.41 14.32
CA GLU A 36 11.40 -21.99 13.04
C GLU A 36 12.32 -21.05 12.24
N PHE A 37 13.16 -20.25 12.92
CA PHE A 37 14.09 -19.32 12.28
C PHE A 37 15.41 -19.94 11.82
N LYS A 38 15.71 -21.17 12.24
CA LYS A 38 16.97 -21.88 11.92
C LYS A 38 16.95 -22.55 10.56
N LYS A 39 15.85 -22.56 9.83
CA LYS A 39 15.83 -23.11 8.46
C LYS A 39 16.73 -22.24 7.56
N PRO A 40 17.76 -22.81 6.93
CA PRO A 40 18.71 -22.03 6.14
C PRO A 40 18.03 -21.39 4.93
N LEU A 41 18.39 -20.13 4.65
CA LEU A 41 18.07 -19.48 3.39
C LEU A 41 18.77 -20.19 2.25
N LEU A 42 18.03 -20.59 1.23
CA LEU A 42 18.58 -21.24 0.04
C LEU A 42 19.14 -20.17 -0.91
N GLY A 43 20.46 -20.08 -1.04
CA GLY A 43 21.15 -19.25 -2.03
C GLY A 43 22.17 -18.27 -1.46
N LYS A 44 22.93 -17.60 -2.35
CA LYS A 44 23.81 -16.47 -1.99
C LYS A 44 22.94 -15.22 -1.81
N VAL A 45 22.70 -14.86 -0.56
CA VAL A 45 21.87 -13.69 -0.20
C VAL A 45 22.75 -12.47 0.01
N LYS A 46 22.44 -11.35 -0.68
CA LYS A 46 22.90 -10.02 -0.28
C LYS A 46 21.94 -9.49 0.79
N THR A 47 22.48 -9.10 1.92
CA THR A 47 21.68 -8.53 3.00
C THR A 47 21.84 -7.01 3.05
N MET A 48 20.73 -6.31 3.25
CA MET A 48 20.67 -4.89 3.55
C MET A 48 20.05 -4.72 4.93
N HIS A 49 20.73 -3.96 5.79
CA HIS A 49 20.21 -3.62 7.12
C HIS A 49 19.94 -2.13 7.20
N THR A 50 18.72 -1.76 7.59
CA THR A 50 18.31 -0.37 7.80
C THR A 50 18.06 -0.17 9.29
N ALA A 51 18.76 0.79 9.90
CA ALA A 51 18.56 1.18 11.28
C ALA A 51 18.10 2.64 11.35
N HIS A 52 17.03 2.87 12.09
CA HIS A 52 16.50 4.21 12.36
C HIS A 52 16.95 4.66 13.75
N TYR A 53 17.50 5.87 13.82
CA TYR A 53 17.94 6.46 15.07
C TYR A 53 17.20 7.76 15.33
N PHE A 54 16.72 7.95 16.56
CA PHE A 54 16.39 9.27 17.08
C PHE A 54 17.68 9.94 17.59
N ILE A 55 17.91 11.17 17.17
CA ILE A 55 19.00 12.00 17.68
C ILE A 55 18.34 13.09 18.52
N GLU A 56 18.45 12.98 19.83
CA GLU A 56 18.01 14.02 20.75
C GLU A 56 19.19 14.89 21.15
N TYR A 57 19.15 16.18 20.82
CA TYR A 57 20.13 17.14 21.25
C TYR A 57 19.74 17.68 22.63
N ASN A 58 20.52 17.39 23.63
CA ASN A 58 20.34 18.05 24.91
C ASN A 58 21.24 19.33 25.03
N LYS A 59 20.95 20.16 26.04
CA LYS A 59 21.63 21.44 26.31
C LYS A 59 23.17 21.33 26.52
N TYR A 60 23.76 20.12 26.49
CA TYR A 60 25.13 19.81 26.82
C TYR A 60 25.87 19.01 25.75
N ASP A 61 25.46 19.12 24.51
CA ASP A 61 26.07 18.43 23.35
C ASP A 61 26.12 16.89 23.44
N THR A 62 25.31 16.27 24.29
CA THR A 62 25.23 14.81 24.35
C THR A 62 24.19 14.30 23.34
N ILE A 63 24.64 13.64 22.28
CA ILE A 63 23.77 12.97 21.32
C ILE A 63 23.31 11.66 21.95
N LYS A 64 22.05 11.57 22.33
CA LYS A 64 21.43 10.33 22.75
C LYS A 64 20.88 9.65 21.50
N LYS A 65 21.44 8.50 21.11
CA LYS A 65 20.93 7.67 20.03
C LYS A 65 19.96 6.66 20.63
N GLU A 66 18.69 6.77 20.31
CA GLU A 66 17.70 5.74 20.60
C GLU A 66 17.34 5.02 19.30
N LEU A 67 17.37 3.69 19.31
CA LEU A 67 16.86 2.86 18.23
C LEU A 67 15.35 2.97 18.21
N PHE A 68 14.82 3.42 17.09
CA PHE A 68 13.37 3.49 16.90
C PHE A 68 12.80 2.14 16.45
N ASP A 69 11.50 1.97 16.63
CA ASP A 69 10.70 0.73 16.42
C ASP A 69 10.69 0.21 14.95
N ASN A 70 11.64 0.61 14.12
CA ASN A 70 11.63 0.33 12.68
C ASN A 70 13.00 -0.08 12.12
N ASN A 71 13.65 -1.05 12.76
CA ASN A 71 14.84 -1.67 12.17
C ASN A 71 14.44 -2.81 11.24
N TYR A 72 15.06 -2.87 10.07
CA TYR A 72 14.73 -3.83 9.03
C TYR A 72 15.96 -4.54 8.50
N THR A 73 15.81 -5.82 8.15
CA THR A 73 16.78 -6.57 7.34
C THR A 73 16.10 -7.07 6.09
N TYR A 74 16.71 -6.81 4.94
CA TYR A 74 16.29 -7.33 3.65
C TYR A 74 17.32 -8.32 3.13
N GLY A 75 16.86 -9.43 2.59
CA GLY A 75 17.68 -10.40 1.89
C GLY A 75 17.23 -10.50 0.45
N PHE A 76 18.20 -10.54 -0.47
CA PHE A 76 17.95 -10.60 -1.90
C PHE A 76 18.62 -11.83 -2.51
N ASP A 77 18.02 -12.43 -3.53
CA ASP A 77 18.65 -13.45 -4.34
C ASP A 77 19.73 -12.86 -5.26
N LYS A 78 20.31 -13.72 -6.09
CA LYS A 78 21.38 -13.30 -7.03
C LYS A 78 20.88 -12.38 -8.15
N GLU A 79 19.57 -12.40 -8.45
CA GLU A 79 18.87 -11.55 -9.39
C GLU A 79 18.44 -10.22 -8.78
N GLY A 80 18.60 -10.05 -7.47
CA GLY A 80 18.22 -8.83 -6.73
C GLY A 80 16.78 -8.79 -6.27
N LYS A 81 16.04 -9.91 -6.28
CA LYS A 81 14.69 -10.00 -5.74
C LYS A 81 14.70 -10.18 -4.24
N GLU A 82 13.78 -9.52 -3.56
CA GLU A 82 13.60 -9.66 -2.12
C GLU A 82 13.05 -11.06 -1.78
N ILE A 83 13.85 -11.87 -1.10
CA ILE A 83 13.48 -13.20 -0.61
C ILE A 83 13.32 -13.27 0.90
N LEU A 84 13.79 -12.24 1.61
CA LEU A 84 13.69 -12.13 3.06
C LEU A 84 13.41 -10.68 3.46
N PHE A 85 12.48 -10.50 4.38
CA PHE A 85 12.28 -9.25 5.10
C PHE A 85 12.13 -9.55 6.58
N ILE A 86 12.84 -8.84 7.46
CA ILE A 86 12.72 -8.95 8.91
C ILE A 86 12.53 -7.55 9.48
N LYS A 87 11.52 -7.38 10.32
CA LYS A 87 11.29 -6.20 11.14
C LYS A 87 11.63 -6.50 12.60
N TYR A 88 12.35 -5.61 13.23
CA TYR A 88 12.73 -5.70 14.64
C TYR A 88 12.04 -4.62 15.46
N ASP A 89 11.89 -4.87 16.76
CA ASP A 89 11.51 -3.86 17.75
C ASP A 89 12.75 -3.06 18.21
N MET A 90 12.50 -2.10 19.11
CA MET A 90 13.53 -1.25 19.72
C MET A 90 14.56 -2.06 20.55
N HIS A 91 14.23 -3.28 20.98
CA HIS A 91 15.11 -4.16 21.76
C HIS A 91 15.87 -5.14 20.86
N GLY A 92 15.66 -5.10 19.53
CA GLY A 92 16.27 -6.01 18.57
C GLY A 92 15.56 -7.36 18.46
N ASN A 93 14.37 -7.55 19.04
CA ASN A 93 13.58 -8.75 18.85
C ASN A 93 12.86 -8.72 17.52
N ILE A 94 12.67 -9.89 16.91
CA ILE A 94 11.92 -9.99 15.66
C ILE A 94 10.43 -9.77 15.91
N ARG A 95 9.86 -8.76 15.27
CA ARG A 95 8.42 -8.47 15.25
C ARG A 95 7.72 -9.15 14.08
N SER A 96 8.38 -9.18 12.91
CA SER A 96 7.86 -9.93 11.78
C SER A 96 8.98 -10.41 10.87
N LYS A 97 8.73 -11.53 10.20
CA LYS A 97 9.63 -12.11 9.20
C LYS A 97 8.79 -12.58 8.01
N TYR A 98 9.27 -12.29 6.81
CA TYR A 98 8.68 -12.72 5.55
C TYR A 98 9.74 -13.46 4.74
N GLU A 99 9.42 -14.66 4.27
CA GLU A 99 10.24 -15.46 3.37
C GLU A 99 9.51 -15.69 2.07
N ARG A 100 10.17 -15.46 0.94
CA ARG A 100 9.58 -15.58 -0.40
C ARG A 100 10.40 -16.51 -1.28
N ARG A 101 9.72 -17.21 -2.20
CA ARG A 101 10.36 -17.97 -3.27
C ARG A 101 9.66 -17.64 -4.58
N TYR A 102 10.44 -17.61 -5.64
CA TYR A 102 9.95 -17.29 -6.98
C TYR A 102 10.30 -18.43 -7.94
N ASN A 103 9.52 -18.57 -9.01
CA ASN A 103 9.86 -19.47 -10.11
C ASN A 103 10.77 -18.75 -11.13
N GLU A 104 11.18 -19.49 -12.18
CA GLU A 104 12.01 -18.96 -13.26
C GLU A 104 11.36 -17.82 -14.06
N LYS A 105 10.04 -17.67 -13.99
CA LYS A 105 9.26 -16.59 -14.61
C LYS A 105 8.99 -15.41 -13.68
N ASP A 106 9.70 -15.33 -12.55
CA ASP A 106 9.60 -14.27 -11.55
C ASP A 106 8.26 -14.21 -10.79
N SER A 107 7.45 -15.26 -10.88
CA SER A 107 6.19 -15.36 -10.15
C SER A 107 6.42 -15.90 -8.74
N LEU A 108 5.77 -15.30 -7.73
CA LEU A 108 5.85 -15.74 -6.34
C LEU A 108 5.22 -17.13 -6.18
N THR A 109 5.98 -18.12 -5.77
CA THR A 109 5.49 -19.51 -5.57
C THR A 109 5.26 -19.87 -4.12
N TYR A 110 5.88 -19.12 -3.22
CA TYR A 110 5.79 -19.37 -1.78
C TYR A 110 5.97 -18.07 -1.00
N LEU A 111 5.15 -17.88 0.03
CA LEU A 111 5.28 -16.81 1.02
C LEU A 111 5.03 -17.40 2.40
N ARG A 112 5.97 -17.16 3.32
CA ARG A 112 5.78 -17.43 4.74
C ARG A 112 5.87 -16.12 5.49
N LYS A 113 4.89 -15.88 6.35
CA LYS A 113 4.85 -14.75 7.26
C LYS A 113 4.91 -15.25 8.68
N PHE A 114 5.72 -14.61 9.47
CA PHE A 114 5.77 -14.77 10.91
C PHE A 114 5.57 -13.39 11.52
N ILE A 115 4.62 -13.26 12.45
CA ILE A 115 4.33 -12.01 13.12
C ILE A 115 4.23 -12.31 14.62
N TRP A 116 4.94 -11.54 15.43
CA TRP A 116 4.84 -11.60 16.86
C TRP A 116 4.23 -10.31 17.42
N GLY A 117 3.25 -10.44 18.30
CA GLY A 117 2.59 -9.33 18.96
C GLY A 117 2.40 -9.61 20.45
N GLU A 118 2.68 -8.61 21.27
CA GLU A 118 2.57 -8.72 22.73
C GLU A 118 1.17 -9.14 23.22
N ASN A 119 0.14 -8.69 22.47
CA ASN A 119 -1.27 -8.91 22.86
C ASN A 119 -1.91 -10.15 22.25
N PHE A 120 -1.34 -10.74 21.18
CA PHE A 120 -1.95 -11.87 20.46
C PHE A 120 -0.99 -13.05 20.22
N GLY A 121 0.23 -13.00 20.79
CA GLY A 121 1.21 -14.07 20.66
C GLY A 121 1.79 -14.19 19.25
N THR A 122 2.12 -15.42 18.86
CA THR A 122 2.72 -15.73 17.56
C THR A 122 1.66 -16.04 16.51
N TYR A 123 1.81 -15.43 15.33
CA TYR A 123 1.02 -15.71 14.13
C TYR A 123 1.93 -16.18 13.01
N ILE A 124 1.61 -17.32 12.41
CA ILE A 124 2.31 -17.88 11.25
C ILE A 124 1.31 -18.04 10.12
N GLU A 125 1.68 -17.62 8.91
CA GLU A 125 0.92 -17.83 7.68
C GLU A 125 1.87 -18.36 6.61
N GLU A 126 1.47 -19.45 5.95
CA GLU A 126 2.19 -19.98 4.79
C GLU A 126 1.26 -20.09 3.58
N ASN A 127 1.74 -19.60 2.45
CA ASN A 127 1.02 -19.59 1.19
C ASN A 127 1.84 -20.25 0.08
N SER A 128 1.21 -21.11 -0.70
CA SER A 128 1.72 -21.71 -1.91
C SER A 128 0.89 -21.26 -3.11
N TYR A 129 1.55 -20.80 -4.17
CA TYR A 129 0.91 -20.23 -5.36
C TYR A 129 1.17 -21.15 -6.55
N PHE A 130 0.13 -21.57 -7.25
CA PHE A 130 0.19 -22.47 -8.38
C PHE A 130 -0.31 -21.76 -9.63
N TYR A 131 0.48 -21.82 -10.70
CA TYR A 131 0.21 -21.13 -11.94
C TYR A 131 -0.08 -22.12 -13.06
N ASN A 132 -0.94 -21.74 -14.00
CA ASN A 132 -1.13 -22.46 -15.22
C ASN A 132 0.05 -22.28 -16.20
N PRO A 133 0.13 -23.01 -17.32
CA PRO A 133 1.24 -22.87 -18.29
C PRO A 133 1.40 -21.46 -18.86
N LEU A 134 0.32 -20.66 -18.88
CA LEU A 134 0.32 -19.27 -19.32
C LEU A 134 0.87 -18.29 -18.26
N GLY A 135 1.16 -18.77 -17.04
CA GLY A 135 1.64 -17.95 -15.94
C GLY A 135 0.55 -17.23 -15.15
N LEU A 136 -0.73 -17.59 -15.36
CA LEU A 136 -1.85 -17.07 -14.58
C LEU A 136 -2.02 -17.88 -13.29
N LEU A 137 -2.26 -17.20 -12.17
CA LEU A 137 -2.48 -17.85 -10.88
C LEU A 137 -3.76 -18.70 -10.96
N GLN A 138 -3.64 -20.00 -10.78
CA GLN A 138 -4.74 -20.95 -10.84
C GLN A 138 -5.26 -21.36 -9.47
N GLU A 139 -4.34 -21.45 -8.51
CA GLU A 139 -4.66 -21.85 -7.15
C GLU A 139 -3.71 -21.21 -6.16
N LEU A 140 -4.24 -20.78 -5.03
CA LEU A 140 -3.52 -20.44 -3.82
C LEU A 140 -3.95 -21.39 -2.72
N LYS A 141 -2.99 -21.98 -2.03
CA LYS A 141 -3.22 -22.77 -0.81
C LYS A 141 -2.45 -22.15 0.32
N GLY A 142 -3.09 -22.03 1.46
CA GLY A 142 -2.45 -21.50 2.62
C GLY A 142 -2.99 -22.07 3.92
N TYR A 143 -2.23 -21.84 4.96
CA TYR A 143 -2.71 -22.04 6.32
C TYR A 143 -2.23 -20.90 7.21
N SER A 144 -2.97 -20.66 8.27
CA SER A 144 -2.55 -19.79 9.36
C SER A 144 -2.67 -20.49 10.68
N LEU A 145 -1.71 -20.22 11.55
CA LEU A 145 -1.65 -20.70 12.92
C LEU A 145 -1.43 -19.50 13.83
N LYS A 146 -2.32 -19.32 14.79
CA LYS A 146 -2.17 -18.36 15.86
C LYS A 146 -2.05 -19.13 17.18
N GLU A 147 -1.21 -18.65 18.09
CA GLU A 147 -0.89 -19.38 19.32
C GLU A 147 -2.12 -19.77 20.16
N SER A 148 -3.18 -18.96 20.10
CA SER A 148 -4.44 -19.18 20.82
C SER A 148 -5.55 -19.85 19.99
N ASP A 149 -5.37 -20.03 18.69
CA ASP A 149 -6.43 -20.42 17.78
C ASP A 149 -6.09 -21.75 17.06
N PRO A 150 -7.09 -22.54 16.64
CA PRO A 150 -6.85 -23.73 15.86
C PRO A 150 -6.24 -23.38 14.48
N LEU A 151 -5.57 -24.38 13.89
CA LEU A 151 -5.05 -24.28 12.54
C LEU A 151 -6.18 -23.93 11.56
N PHE A 152 -6.00 -22.83 10.83
CA PHE A 152 -6.91 -22.37 9.81
C PHE A 152 -6.32 -22.66 8.42
N ILE A 153 -7.03 -23.46 7.63
CA ILE A 153 -6.61 -23.84 6.26
C ILE A 153 -7.50 -23.11 5.28
N TYR A 154 -6.91 -22.54 4.25
CA TYR A 154 -7.65 -21.89 3.18
C TYR A 154 -7.11 -22.21 1.79
N ARG A 155 -7.97 -22.05 0.81
CA ARG A 155 -7.67 -22.30 -0.60
C ARG A 155 -8.47 -21.36 -1.46
N GLU A 156 -7.82 -20.77 -2.46
CA GLU A 156 -8.49 -19.97 -3.48
C GLU A 156 -8.25 -20.59 -4.86
N LEU A 157 -9.30 -20.67 -5.66
CA LEU A 157 -9.27 -21.15 -7.04
C LEU A 157 -9.64 -20.01 -7.97
N TYR A 158 -8.97 -19.95 -9.12
CA TYR A 158 -9.14 -18.88 -10.10
C TYR A 158 -9.42 -19.47 -11.50
N ARG A 159 -10.41 -18.94 -12.18
CA ARG A 159 -10.79 -19.34 -13.53
C ARG A 159 -10.77 -18.12 -14.46
N TYR A 160 -10.19 -18.30 -15.64
CA TYR A 160 -10.00 -17.26 -16.65
C TYR A 160 -10.71 -17.61 -17.94
N ASN A 161 -11.05 -16.57 -18.75
CA ASN A 161 -11.49 -16.75 -20.12
C ASN A 161 -10.30 -16.87 -21.09
N ASP A 162 -10.61 -17.09 -22.37
CA ASP A 162 -9.61 -17.21 -23.44
C ASP A 162 -8.80 -15.91 -23.67
N LYS A 163 -9.28 -14.77 -23.19
CA LYS A 163 -8.58 -13.48 -23.19
C LYS A 163 -7.75 -13.25 -21.91
N HIS A 164 -7.54 -14.29 -21.09
CA HIS A 164 -6.81 -14.27 -19.83
C HIS A 164 -7.42 -13.34 -18.75
N GLN A 165 -8.70 -13.04 -18.83
CA GLN A 165 -9.40 -12.23 -17.85
C GLN A 165 -10.00 -13.14 -16.77
N LEU A 166 -9.88 -12.76 -15.51
CA LEU A 166 -10.40 -13.51 -14.38
C LEU A 166 -11.93 -13.51 -14.38
N LEU A 167 -12.54 -14.64 -14.65
CA LEU A 167 -14.00 -14.80 -14.67
C LEU A 167 -14.56 -15.12 -13.29
N GLU A 168 -13.84 -15.91 -12.50
CA GLU A 168 -14.38 -16.47 -11.27
C GLU A 168 -13.27 -16.78 -10.30
N SER A 169 -13.53 -16.52 -9.02
CA SER A 169 -12.69 -16.97 -7.92
C SER A 169 -13.55 -17.59 -6.82
N HIS A 170 -13.02 -18.64 -6.19
CA HIS A 170 -13.66 -19.35 -5.09
C HIS A 170 -12.71 -19.38 -3.90
N TYR A 171 -13.19 -18.92 -2.77
CA TYR A 171 -12.47 -19.00 -1.49
C TYR A 171 -13.06 -20.08 -0.61
N TYR A 172 -12.20 -20.98 -0.15
CA TYR A 172 -12.55 -22.08 0.75
C TYR A 172 -11.84 -21.88 2.09
N SER A 173 -12.57 -22.14 3.17
CA SER A 173 -12.04 -22.22 4.53
C SER A 173 -12.31 -23.62 5.08
N ASN A 174 -11.24 -24.33 5.47
CA ASN A 174 -11.35 -25.72 5.95
C ASN A 174 -12.24 -26.58 5.02
N ASP A 175 -11.97 -26.56 3.70
CA ASP A 175 -12.69 -27.23 2.63
C ASP A 175 -14.16 -26.80 2.43
N THR A 176 -14.64 -25.82 3.16
CA THR A 176 -15.97 -25.24 2.98
C THR A 176 -15.91 -24.04 2.06
N LEU A 177 -16.72 -24.00 1.00
CA LEU A 177 -16.84 -22.83 0.13
C LEU A 177 -17.49 -21.67 0.90
N ILE A 178 -16.74 -20.59 1.04
CA ILE A 178 -17.16 -19.40 1.79
C ILE A 178 -17.56 -18.29 0.84
N GLU A 179 -16.74 -18.02 -0.20
CA GLU A 179 -16.95 -16.89 -1.09
C GLU A 179 -16.79 -17.31 -2.54
N THR A 180 -17.61 -16.72 -3.40
CA THR A 180 -17.52 -16.85 -4.86
C THR A 180 -17.66 -15.48 -5.47
N VAL A 181 -16.66 -15.05 -6.27
CA VAL A 181 -16.74 -13.82 -7.04
C VAL A 181 -16.85 -14.14 -8.52
N ILE A 182 -17.84 -13.56 -9.19
CA ILE A 182 -18.12 -13.78 -10.62
C ILE A 182 -17.98 -12.44 -11.36
N ARG A 183 -17.22 -12.44 -12.47
CA ARG A 183 -16.93 -11.25 -13.27
C ARG A 183 -17.39 -11.39 -14.70
N SER A 184 -17.90 -10.31 -15.25
CA SER A 184 -18.30 -10.21 -16.66
C SER A 184 -17.62 -9.01 -17.31
N TYR A 185 -17.24 -9.18 -18.57
CA TYR A 185 -16.50 -8.19 -19.35
C TYR A 185 -17.25 -7.87 -20.64
N ASN A 186 -17.13 -6.65 -21.13
CA ASN A 186 -17.61 -6.29 -22.46
C ASN A 186 -16.62 -6.74 -23.56
N ASP A 187 -17.00 -6.53 -24.82
CA ASP A 187 -16.19 -6.93 -25.99
C ASP A 187 -14.84 -6.23 -26.04
N ARG A 188 -14.72 -5.04 -25.42
CA ARG A 188 -13.47 -4.27 -25.30
C ARG A 188 -12.61 -4.75 -24.11
N GLY A 189 -13.02 -5.78 -23.38
CA GLY A 189 -12.30 -6.33 -22.23
C GLY A 189 -12.40 -5.52 -20.95
N LYS A 190 -13.34 -4.58 -20.84
CA LYS A 190 -13.61 -3.82 -19.61
C LYS A 190 -14.53 -4.61 -18.71
N LEU A 191 -14.24 -4.67 -17.40
CA LEU A 191 -15.14 -5.24 -16.40
C LEU A 191 -16.45 -4.44 -16.38
N ILE A 192 -17.59 -5.10 -16.59
CA ILE A 192 -18.92 -4.47 -16.57
C ILE A 192 -19.77 -4.93 -15.40
N LYS A 193 -19.44 -6.07 -14.79
CA LYS A 193 -20.18 -6.62 -13.67
C LYS A 193 -19.29 -7.48 -12.80
N GLU A 194 -19.45 -7.33 -11.48
CA GLU A 194 -18.89 -8.22 -10.47
C GLU A 194 -19.98 -8.58 -9.47
N LEU A 195 -20.11 -9.86 -9.18
CA LEU A 195 -21.03 -10.42 -8.19
C LEU A 195 -20.21 -11.15 -7.14
N ASP A 196 -20.46 -10.81 -5.89
CA ASP A 196 -19.85 -11.46 -4.75
C ASP A 196 -20.93 -12.23 -3.97
N TYR A 197 -20.66 -13.50 -3.73
CA TYR A 197 -21.53 -14.41 -2.99
C TYR A 197 -20.82 -14.90 -1.74
N LEU A 198 -21.40 -14.63 -0.58
CA LEU A 198 -20.95 -15.16 0.70
C LEU A 198 -21.86 -16.34 1.11
N LYS A 199 -21.26 -17.53 1.26
CA LYS A 199 -22.00 -18.78 1.61
C LYS A 199 -23.20 -19.02 0.69
N GLY A 200 -23.02 -18.78 -0.62
CA GLY A 200 -24.03 -18.99 -1.65
C GLY A 200 -25.14 -17.91 -1.73
N LYS A 201 -25.09 -16.87 -0.91
CA LYS A 201 -26.02 -15.74 -0.97
C LYS A 201 -25.30 -14.53 -1.56
N LEU A 202 -25.99 -13.79 -2.43
CA LEU A 202 -25.46 -12.54 -2.99
C LEU A 202 -25.17 -11.56 -1.83
N ASP A 203 -23.92 -11.16 -1.71
CA ASP A 203 -23.42 -10.21 -0.71
C ASP A 203 -23.26 -8.82 -1.33
N SER A 204 -22.61 -8.74 -2.51
CA SER A 204 -22.47 -7.48 -3.22
C SER A 204 -22.57 -7.62 -4.74
N GLU A 205 -22.97 -6.54 -5.40
CA GLU A 205 -23.01 -6.42 -6.86
C GLU A 205 -22.42 -5.07 -7.28
N TYR A 206 -21.51 -5.10 -8.26
CA TYR A 206 -21.03 -3.92 -8.98
C TYR A 206 -21.49 -3.98 -10.43
N LYS A 207 -21.99 -2.86 -10.96
CA LYS A 207 -22.20 -2.63 -12.39
C LYS A 207 -21.44 -1.40 -12.82
N LEU A 208 -20.72 -1.52 -13.94
CA LEU A 208 -19.81 -0.50 -14.43
C LEU A 208 -20.21 -0.13 -15.86
N GLU A 209 -20.34 1.17 -16.12
CA GLU A 209 -20.65 1.70 -17.45
C GLU A 209 -19.48 2.59 -17.92
N TYR A 210 -19.18 2.49 -19.21
CA TYR A 210 -18.07 3.20 -19.82
C TYR A 210 -18.55 4.01 -21.04
N ASP A 211 -17.93 5.15 -21.27
CA ASP A 211 -18.13 5.93 -22.47
C ASP A 211 -17.43 5.30 -23.71
N GLU A 212 -17.60 5.90 -24.87
CA GLU A 212 -16.96 5.44 -26.12
C GLU A 212 -15.43 5.51 -26.07
N ARG A 213 -14.86 6.42 -25.28
CA ARG A 213 -13.41 6.57 -25.05
C ARG A 213 -12.87 5.54 -24.07
N GLY A 214 -13.76 4.80 -23.38
CA GLY A 214 -13.42 3.78 -22.40
C GLY A 214 -13.22 4.30 -20.97
N ASN A 215 -13.69 5.50 -20.66
CA ASN A 215 -13.71 6.01 -19.30
C ASN A 215 -14.87 5.43 -18.53
N LEU A 216 -14.67 5.12 -17.25
CA LEU A 216 -15.73 4.74 -16.35
C LEU A 216 -16.61 5.97 -16.08
N ILE A 217 -17.87 5.94 -16.52
CA ILE A 217 -18.82 7.04 -16.32
C ILE A 217 -19.82 6.79 -15.21
N LYS A 218 -20.03 5.51 -14.86
CA LYS A 218 -20.95 5.14 -13.79
C LYS A 218 -20.55 3.84 -13.12
N LYS A 219 -20.72 3.79 -11.80
CA LYS A 219 -20.58 2.59 -10.97
C LYS A 219 -21.82 2.48 -10.10
N ASP A 220 -22.64 1.46 -10.30
CA ASP A 220 -23.70 1.07 -9.38
C ASP A 220 -23.13 0.04 -8.42
N TYR A 221 -23.32 0.23 -7.14
CA TYR A 221 -22.94 -0.69 -6.09
C TYR A 221 -24.17 -1.04 -5.25
N TYR A 222 -24.37 -2.31 -5.08
CA TYR A 222 -25.36 -2.87 -4.18
C TYR A 222 -24.68 -3.79 -3.19
N PHE A 223 -25.04 -3.67 -1.94
CA PHE A 223 -24.48 -4.45 -0.84
C PHE A 223 -25.61 -4.90 0.07
N THR A 224 -25.56 -6.17 0.52
CA THR A 224 -26.53 -6.73 1.45
C THR A 224 -25.85 -7.59 2.49
N GLN A 225 -25.74 -7.14 3.72
CA GLN A 225 -25.14 -7.85 4.82
C GLN A 225 -25.96 -7.64 6.10
N PHE A 226 -26.15 -8.69 6.91
CA PHE A 226 -26.87 -8.62 8.20
C PHE A 226 -28.24 -7.94 8.15
N SER A 227 -29.02 -8.17 7.08
CA SER A 227 -30.34 -7.54 6.86
C SER A 227 -30.28 -6.02 6.53
N ILE A 228 -29.11 -5.48 6.31
CA ILE A 228 -28.93 -4.13 5.80
C ILE A 228 -28.68 -4.24 4.30
N SER A 229 -29.45 -3.51 3.50
CA SER A 229 -29.15 -3.35 2.09
C SER A 229 -28.86 -1.90 1.80
N GLN A 230 -27.79 -1.62 1.09
CA GLN A 230 -27.39 -0.29 0.70
C GLN A 230 -27.14 -0.25 -0.80
N LYS A 231 -27.59 0.81 -1.43
CA LYS A 231 -27.31 1.09 -2.84
C LYS A 231 -26.56 2.41 -2.94
N SER A 232 -25.46 2.42 -3.68
CA SER A 232 -24.82 3.66 -4.07
C SER A 232 -24.64 3.72 -5.59
N ILE A 233 -24.69 4.95 -6.12
CA ILE A 233 -24.44 5.23 -7.53
C ILE A 233 -23.36 6.28 -7.61
N THR A 234 -22.19 5.92 -8.13
CA THR A 234 -21.12 6.87 -8.40
C THR A 234 -21.12 7.25 -9.87
N LYS A 235 -21.08 8.55 -10.16
CA LYS A 235 -20.97 9.10 -11.52
C LYS A 235 -19.66 9.82 -11.68
N TYR A 236 -19.06 9.70 -12.86
CA TYR A 236 -17.77 10.31 -13.19
C TYR A 236 -17.94 11.20 -14.42
N GLN A 237 -17.31 12.37 -14.39
CA GLN A 237 -17.31 13.32 -15.50
C GLN A 237 -15.87 13.63 -15.91
N TYR A 238 -15.67 13.73 -17.19
CA TYR A 238 -14.36 14.01 -17.80
C TYR A 238 -14.45 15.24 -18.68
N ASP A 239 -13.35 15.96 -18.80
CA ASP A 239 -13.23 17.06 -19.74
C ASP A 239 -12.92 16.56 -21.16
N ASP A 240 -12.82 17.51 -22.09
CA ASP A 240 -12.55 17.21 -23.50
C ASP A 240 -11.17 16.57 -23.73
N GLN A 241 -10.26 16.72 -22.78
CA GLN A 241 -8.93 16.12 -22.80
C GLN A 241 -8.88 14.76 -22.08
N ASN A 242 -10.05 14.22 -21.71
CA ASN A 242 -10.19 12.91 -21.07
C ASN A 242 -9.62 12.85 -19.64
N ARG A 243 -9.63 13.97 -18.92
CA ARG A 243 -9.21 14.07 -17.53
C ARG A 243 -10.44 14.04 -16.62
N LEU A 244 -10.38 13.29 -15.54
CA LEU A 244 -11.45 13.26 -14.52
C LEU A 244 -11.55 14.64 -13.88
N ILE A 245 -12.76 15.26 -13.93
CA ILE A 245 -13.03 16.55 -13.31
C ILE A 245 -13.98 16.46 -12.14
N LEU A 246 -14.87 15.46 -12.11
CA LEU A 246 -15.85 15.30 -11.04
C LEU A 246 -16.18 13.82 -10.84
N ALA A 247 -16.28 13.41 -9.59
CA ALA A 247 -16.96 12.18 -9.20
C ALA A 247 -17.94 12.49 -8.06
N THR A 248 -19.18 12.06 -8.24
CA THR A 248 -20.24 12.17 -7.21
C THR A 248 -20.76 10.79 -6.86
N GLU A 249 -21.11 10.59 -5.61
CA GLU A 249 -21.76 9.38 -5.13
C GLU A 249 -23.12 9.74 -4.52
N ASN A 250 -24.16 9.05 -4.97
CA ASN A 250 -25.48 9.10 -4.35
C ASN A 250 -25.69 7.83 -3.53
N ILE A 251 -25.95 8.01 -2.24
CA ILE A 251 -26.28 6.93 -1.29
C ILE A 251 -27.68 7.23 -0.76
N ASP A 252 -28.65 6.37 -1.09
CA ASP A 252 -30.03 6.44 -0.61
C ASP A 252 -30.71 7.82 -0.81
N GLY A 253 -30.28 8.58 -1.82
CA GLY A 253 -30.81 9.89 -2.17
C GLY A 253 -29.87 11.06 -1.82
N ASP A 254 -28.89 10.85 -0.94
CA ASP A 254 -27.92 11.88 -0.58
C ASP A 254 -26.74 11.88 -1.55
N GLU A 255 -26.53 13.01 -2.22
CA GLU A 255 -25.42 13.18 -3.17
C GLU A 255 -24.19 13.81 -2.50
N ASN A 256 -23.05 13.15 -2.62
CA ASN A 256 -21.77 13.60 -2.10
C ASN A 256 -20.76 13.77 -3.24
N ILE A 257 -19.94 14.80 -3.18
CA ILE A 257 -18.78 14.97 -4.06
C ILE A 257 -17.65 14.14 -3.48
N LEU A 258 -17.14 13.17 -4.26
CA LEU A 258 -15.99 12.36 -3.89
C LEU A 258 -14.69 12.93 -4.43
N ILE A 259 -14.72 13.45 -5.66
CA ILE A 259 -13.54 14.00 -6.37
C ILE A 259 -13.98 15.26 -7.11
N LYS A 260 -13.18 16.30 -7.02
CA LYS A 260 -13.30 17.49 -7.86
C LYS A 260 -11.91 17.98 -8.24
N ASN A 261 -11.59 17.95 -9.52
CA ASN A 261 -10.28 18.37 -10.03
C ASN A 261 -10.47 19.60 -10.95
N ILE A 262 -9.64 20.60 -10.74
CA ILE A 262 -9.62 21.81 -11.57
C ILE A 262 -8.28 21.88 -12.29
N TYR A 263 -8.33 22.10 -13.59
CA TYR A 263 -7.16 22.21 -14.46
C TYR A 263 -7.09 23.59 -15.11
N LYS A 264 -5.89 24.10 -15.29
CA LYS A 264 -5.58 25.29 -16.07
C LYS A 264 -4.37 24.98 -16.95
N ASP A 265 -4.43 25.33 -18.22
CA ASP A 265 -3.34 25.12 -19.18
C ASP A 265 -2.76 23.68 -19.13
N ASN A 266 -3.64 22.68 -19.04
CA ASN A 266 -3.34 21.25 -18.89
C ASN A 266 -2.69 20.82 -17.55
N LEU A 267 -2.50 21.72 -16.62
CA LEU A 267 -1.93 21.43 -15.32
C LEU A 267 -3.03 21.40 -14.25
N PRO A 268 -3.01 20.45 -13.30
CA PRO A 268 -3.92 20.48 -12.17
C PRO A 268 -3.57 21.67 -11.29
N ILE A 269 -4.57 22.47 -10.92
CA ILE A 269 -4.39 23.59 -9.98
C ILE A 269 -5.06 23.34 -8.64
N GLU A 270 -6.05 22.45 -8.63
CA GLU A 270 -6.77 22.08 -7.41
C GLU A 270 -7.26 20.63 -7.53
N ILE A 271 -7.06 19.84 -6.48
CA ILE A 271 -7.60 18.49 -6.32
C ILE A 271 -8.33 18.43 -4.99
N TYR A 272 -9.58 17.99 -5.02
CA TYR A 272 -10.37 17.68 -3.83
C TYR A 272 -10.79 16.22 -3.89
N GLU A 273 -10.59 15.51 -2.79
CA GLU A 273 -11.01 14.12 -2.60
C GLU A 273 -11.68 13.97 -1.24
N LYS A 274 -12.77 13.20 -1.19
CA LYS A 274 -13.46 12.82 0.04
C LYS A 274 -13.73 11.33 0.02
N ASN A 275 -13.42 10.66 1.12
CA ASN A 275 -13.76 9.25 1.29
C ASN A 275 -15.12 9.06 1.98
N ARG A 276 -15.61 7.82 2.01
CA ARG A 276 -16.88 7.48 2.67
C ARG A 276 -16.85 7.65 4.20
N SER A 277 -15.69 7.64 4.82
CA SER A 277 -15.52 7.91 6.25
C SER A 277 -15.69 9.38 6.59
N GLY A 278 -15.71 10.26 5.58
CA GLY A 278 -15.82 11.70 5.75
C GLY A 278 -14.46 12.41 5.81
N ASP A 279 -13.33 11.68 5.62
CA ASP A 279 -12.05 12.32 5.50
C ASP A 279 -11.93 13.05 4.16
N GLU A 280 -11.34 14.23 4.18
CA GLU A 280 -11.19 15.10 3.03
C GLU A 280 -9.73 15.45 2.80
N ILE A 281 -9.30 15.45 1.54
CA ILE A 281 -8.00 15.92 1.10
C ILE A 281 -8.22 17.04 0.10
N HIS A 282 -7.55 18.16 0.28
CA HIS A 282 -7.60 19.30 -0.61
C HIS A 282 -6.18 19.75 -0.93
N ILE A 283 -5.78 19.69 -2.21
CA ILE A 283 -4.43 20.00 -2.67
C ILE A 283 -4.51 21.17 -3.65
N PHE A 284 -3.68 22.17 -3.43
CA PHE A 284 -3.47 23.30 -4.33
C PHE A 284 -2.08 23.26 -4.90
N TYR A 285 -1.97 23.44 -6.22
CA TYR A 285 -0.71 23.44 -6.95
C TYR A 285 -0.42 24.85 -7.50
N HIS A 286 0.79 25.34 -7.28
CA HIS A 286 1.26 26.63 -7.75
C HIS A 286 2.37 26.42 -8.76
N TYR A 287 2.25 27.06 -9.92
CA TYR A 287 3.17 26.95 -11.04
C TYR A 287 3.80 28.29 -11.38
N LYS A 288 5.06 28.25 -11.83
CA LYS A 288 5.75 29.33 -12.50
C LYS A 288 6.28 28.83 -13.84
N GLU A 289 5.88 29.45 -14.94
CA GLU A 289 6.29 29.05 -16.31
C GLU A 289 6.06 27.55 -16.57
N ASN A 290 4.90 27.01 -16.16
CA ASN A 290 4.50 25.60 -16.22
C ASN A 290 5.34 24.64 -15.33
N GLN A 291 6.22 25.15 -14.50
CA GLN A 291 6.97 24.37 -13.54
C GLN A 291 6.29 24.43 -12.17
N LEU A 292 6.07 23.27 -11.56
CA LEU A 292 5.54 23.17 -10.19
C LEU A 292 6.56 23.77 -9.22
N ILE A 293 6.16 24.79 -8.48
CA ILE A 293 7.01 25.45 -7.48
C ILE A 293 6.55 25.20 -6.05
N GLU A 294 5.25 24.95 -5.86
CA GLU A 294 4.70 24.73 -4.53
C GLU A 294 3.42 23.88 -4.58
N GLU A 295 3.24 23.08 -3.55
CA GLU A 295 2.03 22.29 -3.26
C GLU A 295 1.59 22.57 -1.82
N GLU A 296 0.32 22.88 -1.63
CA GLU A 296 -0.30 22.95 -0.30
C GLU A 296 -1.36 21.88 -0.18
N LYS A 297 -1.23 21.00 0.81
CA LYS A 297 -2.19 19.93 1.07
C LYS A 297 -2.83 20.12 2.43
N TYR A 298 -4.13 20.12 2.44
CA TYR A 298 -4.98 20.10 3.63
C TYR A 298 -5.62 18.73 3.75
N THR A 299 -5.47 18.11 4.91
CA THR A 299 -6.12 16.85 5.21
C THR A 299 -7.03 17.05 6.43
N ARG A 300 -8.29 16.70 6.28
CA ARG A 300 -9.29 16.79 7.33
C ARG A 300 -9.78 15.39 7.66
N PHE A 301 -9.52 14.94 8.87
CA PHE A 301 -9.92 13.63 9.35
C PHE A 301 -11.19 13.70 10.16
N PHE A 302 -12.11 12.75 9.91
CA PHE A 302 -13.32 12.59 10.69
C PHE A 302 -13.22 11.36 11.58
N ASN A 303 -13.27 11.54 12.91
CA ASN A 303 -13.18 10.43 13.86
C ASN A 303 -14.53 9.99 14.44
N GLY A 304 -15.64 10.36 13.79
CA GLY A 304 -17.01 10.07 14.22
C GLY A 304 -17.62 11.15 15.13
N HIS A 305 -16.83 12.04 15.71
CA HIS A 305 -17.29 13.12 16.61
C HIS A 305 -16.78 14.49 16.25
N TYR A 306 -15.51 14.61 15.82
CA TYR A 306 -14.92 15.89 15.40
C TYR A 306 -13.94 15.68 14.25
N TYR A 307 -13.65 16.81 13.59
CA TYR A 307 -12.64 16.88 12.56
C TYR A 307 -11.30 17.34 13.16
N SER A 308 -10.23 16.72 12.76
CA SER A 308 -8.88 17.26 12.90
C SER A 308 -8.37 17.67 11.52
N THR A 309 -7.64 18.77 11.44
CA THR A 309 -7.10 19.27 10.17
C THR A 309 -5.59 19.38 10.28
N THR A 310 -4.89 18.81 9.32
CA THR A 310 -3.45 19.00 9.14
C THR A 310 -3.20 19.75 7.84
N LYS A 311 -2.12 20.53 7.79
CA LYS A 311 -1.64 21.19 6.58
C LYS A 311 -0.20 20.82 6.32
N GLU A 312 0.08 20.41 5.10
CA GLU A 312 1.44 20.19 4.61
C GLU A 312 1.73 21.21 3.49
N LYS A 313 2.95 21.71 3.43
CA LYS A 313 3.40 22.58 2.35
C LYS A 313 4.73 22.11 1.81
N ILE A 314 4.81 21.91 0.51
CA ILE A 314 6.00 21.42 -0.18
C ILE A 314 6.45 22.48 -1.17
N GLN A 315 7.73 22.84 -1.12
CA GLN A 315 8.36 23.71 -2.12
C GLN A 315 9.34 22.91 -2.97
N TYR A 316 9.36 23.18 -4.27
CA TYR A 316 10.18 22.48 -5.26
C TYR A 316 11.29 23.40 -5.79
N ASP A 317 12.40 22.80 -6.19
CA ASP A 317 13.47 23.47 -6.91
C ASP A 317 13.21 23.51 -8.43
N GLU A 318 14.13 24.12 -9.19
CA GLU A 318 14.04 24.24 -10.64
C GLU A 318 14.04 22.89 -11.40
N LYS A 319 14.41 21.79 -10.73
CA LYS A 319 14.36 20.41 -11.26
C LYS A 319 13.13 19.64 -10.79
N CYS A 320 12.13 20.30 -10.21
CA CYS A 320 10.94 19.70 -9.60
C CYS A 320 11.25 18.69 -8.47
N ARG A 321 12.35 18.89 -7.72
CA ARG A 321 12.69 18.09 -6.54
C ARG A 321 12.25 18.87 -5.29
N ILE A 322 11.88 18.13 -4.24
CA ILE A 322 11.47 18.75 -2.97
C ILE A 322 12.63 19.58 -2.42
N LYS A 323 12.44 20.88 -2.29
CA LYS A 323 13.40 21.83 -1.70
C LYS A 323 13.13 21.99 -0.21
N LYS A 324 11.85 22.15 0.16
CA LYS A 324 11.44 22.33 1.55
C LYS A 324 10.10 21.63 1.78
N PHE A 325 9.93 21.13 2.97
CA PHE A 325 8.68 20.57 3.47
C PHE A 325 8.34 21.23 4.80
N TYR A 326 7.08 21.57 4.99
CA TYR A 326 6.55 22.12 6.23
C TYR A 326 5.30 21.35 6.63
N ASP A 327 5.21 21.06 7.91
CA ASP A 327 4.04 20.45 8.55
C ASP A 327 3.48 21.44 9.57
N TYR A 328 2.17 21.63 9.57
CA TYR A 328 1.49 22.63 10.39
C TYR A 328 0.44 21.97 11.27
N GLU A 329 0.36 22.40 12.53
CA GLU A 329 -0.76 22.18 13.42
C GLU A 329 -1.31 23.55 13.82
N GLU A 330 -2.62 23.79 13.68
CA GLU A 330 -3.28 25.04 13.99
C GLU A 330 -2.54 26.28 13.41
N GLU A 331 -2.18 26.20 12.14
CA GLU A 331 -1.43 27.22 11.39
C GLU A 331 0.00 27.51 11.88
N LYS A 332 0.50 26.77 12.86
CA LYS A 332 1.89 26.84 13.31
C LYS A 332 2.73 25.76 12.69
N ILE A 333 3.93 26.12 12.25
CA ILE A 333 4.90 25.12 11.76
C ILE A 333 5.34 24.29 12.97
N VAL A 334 5.06 22.97 12.91
CA VAL A 334 5.50 22.00 13.91
C VAL A 334 6.73 21.23 13.44
N ARG A 335 6.92 21.09 12.11
CA ARG A 335 8.09 20.51 11.48
C ARG A 335 8.46 21.26 10.22
N ALA A 336 9.75 21.41 9.97
CA ALA A 336 10.27 21.95 8.73
C ALA A 336 11.54 21.20 8.33
N TYR A 337 11.65 20.84 7.05
CA TYR A 337 12.82 20.16 6.50
C TYR A 337 13.31 20.89 5.27
N THR A 338 14.63 21.00 5.13
CA THR A 338 15.30 21.49 3.92
C THR A 338 16.12 20.37 3.32
N TYR A 339 15.95 20.11 2.02
CA TYR A 339 16.60 19.02 1.29
C TYR A 339 17.70 19.55 0.40
N TYR A 340 18.85 18.89 0.41
CA TYR A 340 20.01 19.19 -0.41
C TYR A 340 20.31 17.97 -1.30
N TYR A 341 20.60 18.22 -2.56
CA TYR A 341 20.80 17.17 -3.56
C TYR A 341 22.22 17.22 -4.11
N ALA A 342 22.84 16.04 -4.27
CA ALA A 342 24.05 15.87 -5.06
C ALA A 342 23.68 15.79 -6.56
N ASP A 343 24.70 15.80 -7.40
CA ASP A 343 24.55 15.39 -8.82
C ASP A 343 23.90 14.01 -8.85
N LYS A 344 22.94 13.79 -9.77
CA LYS A 344 22.10 12.60 -9.91
C LYS A 344 20.91 12.49 -8.93
N ASP A 345 20.40 13.63 -8.44
CA ASP A 345 19.15 13.72 -7.65
C ASP A 345 19.14 12.93 -6.34
N ARG A 346 20.31 12.63 -5.81
CA ARG A 346 20.47 11.94 -4.53
C ARG A 346 20.45 12.94 -3.38
N ILE A 347 19.57 12.75 -2.40
CA ILE A 347 19.56 13.55 -1.17
C ILE A 347 20.87 13.31 -0.41
N ILE A 348 21.62 14.36 -0.14
CA ILE A 348 22.88 14.32 0.61
C ILE A 348 22.75 14.88 2.01
N LYS A 349 21.73 15.71 2.27
CA LYS A 349 21.51 16.33 3.56
C LYS A 349 20.03 16.71 3.71
N THR A 350 19.52 16.55 4.93
CA THR A 350 18.23 17.08 5.37
C THR A 350 18.46 17.88 6.66
N GLU A 351 17.95 19.10 6.72
CA GLU A 351 17.98 19.96 7.91
C GLU A 351 16.55 20.16 8.40
N LEU A 352 16.36 20.10 9.71
CA LEU A 352 15.13 20.45 10.42
C LEU A 352 15.00 21.95 10.54
#